data_77deb2d85a456228d64063d854badcfc
#
_entry.id   77deb2d85a456228d64063d854badcfc
#
_cell.length_a   1.000
_cell.length_b   1.000
_cell.length_c   1.000
_cell.angle_alpha   90.00
_cell.angle_beta   90.00
_cell.angle_gamma   90.00
#
_symmetry.space_group_name_H-M   'P 1'
#
loop_
_entity.id
_entity.type
_entity.pdbx_description
1 polymer ?
#
loop_
_entity_poly.entity_id
_entity_poly.type
_entity_poly.pdbx_seq_one_letter_code
_entity_poly.pdbx_strand_id
1 'polypeptide(L)'
;MLLHEVWRGIMIESQYKMNLIKIGLKISYYRKLQGMTQEELAEACDLSCGYISQLEAPNCFFCPSLKTLFRIAEVLGTTVSKLTDIED
;
A
#
# COMPACT_ATOMS: atom_id res chain seq x y z
N MET A 1 19.89 -3.83 -28.34
CA MET A 1 19.38 -2.60 -27.72
C MET A 1 17.93 -2.73 -27.26
N LEU A 2 17.03 -3.17 -28.14
CA LEU A 2 15.64 -3.39 -27.78
C LEU A 2 15.49 -4.40 -26.64
N LEU A 3 16.28 -5.47 -26.68
CA LEU A 3 16.24 -6.51 -25.66
C LEU A 3 16.63 -5.94 -24.30
N HIS A 4 17.64 -5.08 -24.25
CA HIS A 4 18.08 -4.43 -23.03
C HIS A 4 16.98 -3.55 -22.44
N GLU A 5 16.29 -2.78 -23.28
CA GLU A 5 15.19 -1.92 -22.84
C GLU A 5 14.01 -2.73 -22.33
N VAL A 6 13.71 -3.85 -22.97
CA VAL A 6 12.64 -4.75 -22.51
C VAL A 6 12.96 -5.29 -21.13
N TRP A 7 14.16 -5.77 -20.89
CA TRP A 7 14.57 -6.27 -19.57
C TRP A 7 14.49 -5.20 -18.50
N ARG A 8 14.92 -3.97 -18.83
CA ARG A 8 14.83 -2.85 -17.89
C ARG A 8 13.38 -2.56 -17.51
N GLY A 9 12.47 -2.55 -18.50
CA GLY A 9 11.06 -2.34 -18.26
C GLY A 9 10.45 -3.40 -17.34
N ILE A 10 10.80 -4.67 -17.57
CA ILE A 10 10.32 -5.78 -16.75
C ILE A 10 10.83 -5.65 -15.31
N MET A 11 12.09 -5.29 -15.12
CA MET A 11 12.67 -5.13 -13.79
C MET A 11 12.02 -3.97 -13.03
N ILE A 12 11.76 -2.84 -13.70
CA ILE A 12 11.10 -1.69 -13.10
C ILE A 12 9.69 -2.06 -12.69
N GLU A 13 8.96 -2.76 -13.55
CA GLU A 13 7.60 -3.21 -13.25
C GLU A 13 7.57 -4.12 -12.02
N SER A 14 8.49 -5.07 -11.93
CA SER A 14 8.62 -5.95 -10.78
C SER A 14 8.92 -5.16 -9.50
N GLN A 15 9.76 -4.15 -9.59
CA GLN A 15 10.10 -3.30 -8.46
C GLN A 15 8.88 -2.52 -7.98
N TYR A 16 8.06 -2.00 -8.88
CA TYR A 16 6.83 -1.30 -8.52
C TYR A 16 5.86 -2.23 -7.81
N LYS A 17 5.69 -3.45 -8.31
CA LYS A 17 4.82 -4.44 -7.67
C LYS A 17 5.28 -4.74 -6.24
N MET A 18 6.57 -4.94 -6.07
CA MET A 18 7.13 -5.17 -4.73
C MET A 18 6.90 -3.98 -3.81
N ASN A 19 7.06 -2.77 -4.32
CA ASN A 19 6.83 -1.56 -3.55
C ASN A 19 5.38 -1.45 -3.10
N LEU A 20 4.43 -1.76 -3.98
CA LEU A 20 3.01 -1.73 -3.65
C LEU A 20 2.68 -2.77 -2.57
N ILE A 21 3.24 -3.96 -2.66
CA ILE A 21 3.08 -5.00 -1.65
C ILE A 21 3.60 -4.49 -0.29
N LYS A 22 4.77 -3.88 -0.27
CA LYS A 22 5.37 -3.35 0.96
C LYS A 22 4.51 -2.26 1.59
N ILE A 23 3.93 -1.38 0.77
CA ILE A 23 3.02 -0.34 1.27
C ILE A 23 1.80 -0.98 1.92
N GLY A 24 1.19 -1.97 1.27
CA GLY A 24 0.05 -2.69 1.82
C GLY A 24 0.38 -3.37 3.15
N LEU A 25 1.56 -3.97 3.26
CA LEU A 25 2.03 -4.58 4.51
C LEU A 25 2.23 -3.54 5.61
N LYS A 26 2.73 -2.37 5.28
CA LYS A 26 2.87 -1.27 6.24
C LYS A 26 1.52 -0.77 6.74
N ILE A 27 0.55 -0.64 5.85
CA ILE A 27 -0.80 -0.26 6.24
C ILE A 27 -1.38 -1.29 7.22
N SER A 28 -1.26 -2.58 6.90
CA SER A 28 -1.70 -3.66 7.78
C SER A 28 -1.02 -3.59 9.14
N TYR A 29 0.28 -3.36 9.15
CA TYR A 29 1.08 -3.26 10.36
C TYR A 29 0.57 -2.13 11.27
N TYR A 30 0.42 -0.92 10.75
CA TYR A 30 -0.06 0.22 11.54
C TYR A 30 -1.50 0.05 11.97
N ARG A 31 -2.33 -0.56 11.11
CA ARG A 31 -3.72 -0.87 11.46
C ARG A 31 -3.79 -1.79 12.69
N LYS A 32 -3.00 -2.85 12.68
CA LYS A 32 -2.95 -3.81 13.78
C LYS A 32 -2.38 -3.18 15.06
N LEU A 33 -1.40 -2.29 14.92
CA LEU A 33 -0.88 -1.55 16.07
C LEU A 33 -1.96 -0.71 16.74
N GLN A 34 -2.88 -0.16 15.96
CA GLN A 34 -4.00 0.62 16.48
C GLN A 34 -5.15 -0.27 16.97
N GLY A 35 -5.03 -1.58 16.83
CA GLY A 35 -6.08 -2.50 17.23
C GLY A 35 -7.32 -2.45 16.36
N MET A 36 -7.20 -2.00 15.12
CA MET A 36 -8.33 -1.84 14.20
C MET A 36 -8.48 -3.05 13.29
N THR A 37 -9.74 -3.40 13.00
CA THR A 37 -10.06 -4.36 11.95
C THR A 37 -10.00 -3.65 10.60
N GLN A 38 -10.00 -4.42 9.52
CA GLN A 38 -10.08 -3.85 8.16
C GLN A 38 -11.38 -3.06 7.98
N GLU A 39 -12.48 -3.55 8.55
CA GLU A 39 -13.76 -2.86 8.48
C GLU A 39 -13.72 -1.52 9.20
N GLU A 40 -13.11 -1.48 10.37
CA GLU A 40 -12.98 -0.25 11.15
C GLU A 40 -12.13 0.79 10.42
N LEU A 41 -11.01 0.36 9.84
CA LEU A 41 -10.18 1.27 9.06
C LEU A 41 -10.94 1.79 7.83
N ALA A 42 -11.62 0.91 7.12
CA ALA A 42 -12.40 1.28 5.94
C ALA A 42 -13.45 2.32 6.30
N GLU A 43 -14.21 2.09 7.35
CA GLU A 43 -15.24 3.01 7.82
C GLU A 43 -14.64 4.36 8.18
N ALA A 44 -13.55 4.38 8.93
CA ALA A 44 -12.89 5.62 9.34
C ALA A 44 -12.35 6.41 8.16
N CYS A 45 -11.98 5.73 7.06
CA CYS A 45 -11.46 6.36 5.85
C CYS A 45 -12.51 6.63 4.78
N ASP A 46 -13.77 6.29 5.05
CA ASP A 46 -14.86 6.37 4.07
C ASP A 46 -14.53 5.54 2.80
N LEU A 47 -14.03 4.34 3.03
CA LEU A 47 -13.67 3.38 1.99
C LEU A 47 -14.42 2.06 2.25
N SER A 48 -14.49 1.20 1.23
CA SER A 48 -15.07 -0.12 1.41
C SER A 48 -14.08 -1.06 2.10
N CYS A 49 -14.61 -2.04 2.83
CA CYS A 49 -13.77 -3.09 3.42
C CYS A 49 -13.02 -3.87 2.35
N GLY A 50 -13.66 -4.10 1.20
CA GLY A 50 -13.01 -4.76 0.07
C GLY A 50 -11.82 -3.97 -0.46
N TYR A 51 -11.90 -2.64 -0.44
CA TYR A 51 -10.79 -1.79 -0.83
C TYR A 51 -9.57 -2.01 0.09
N ILE A 52 -9.80 -1.97 1.40
CA ILE A 52 -8.73 -2.18 2.38
C ILE A 52 -8.17 -3.61 2.27
N SER A 53 -9.05 -4.59 2.10
CA SER A 53 -8.64 -5.98 1.95
C SER A 53 -7.72 -6.18 0.74
N GLN A 54 -8.06 -5.57 -0.40
CA GLN A 54 -7.23 -5.63 -1.60
C GLN A 54 -5.91 -4.89 -1.41
N LEU A 55 -5.95 -3.74 -0.75
CA LEU A 55 -4.78 -2.92 -0.51
C LEU A 55 -3.74 -3.66 0.34
N GLU A 56 -4.19 -4.43 1.31
CA GLU A 56 -3.33 -5.20 2.21
C GLU A 56 -2.92 -6.56 1.66
N ALA A 57 -3.57 -7.05 0.61
CA ALA A 57 -3.32 -8.39 0.08
C ALA A 57 -1.96 -8.44 -0.64
N PRO A 58 -1.08 -9.39 -0.27
CA PRO A 58 0.27 -9.46 -0.85
C PRO A 58 0.31 -9.89 -2.31
N ASN A 59 -0.78 -10.44 -2.83
CA ASN A 59 -0.88 -10.87 -4.22
C ASN A 59 -1.71 -9.90 -5.08
N CYS A 60 -2.09 -8.76 -4.53
CA CYS A 60 -2.88 -7.76 -5.22
C CYS A 60 -2.04 -6.49 -5.38
N PHE A 61 -1.88 -6.02 -6.62
CA PHE A 61 -1.04 -4.87 -6.92
C PHE A 61 -1.87 -3.61 -7.04
N PHE A 62 -2.65 -3.35 -6.01
CA PHE A 62 -3.56 -2.21 -5.98
C PHE A 62 -2.80 -0.96 -5.56
N CYS A 63 -2.92 0.09 -6.37
CA CYS A 63 -2.23 1.35 -6.10
C CYS A 63 -3.26 2.38 -5.62
N PRO A 64 -3.24 2.75 -4.35
CA PRO A 64 -4.12 3.80 -3.86
C PRO A 64 -3.64 5.16 -4.36
N SER A 65 -4.56 6.13 -4.43
CA SER A 65 -4.19 7.50 -4.73
C SER A 65 -3.43 8.10 -3.54
N LEU A 66 -2.66 9.13 -3.82
CA LEU A 66 -1.94 9.83 -2.77
C LEU A 66 -2.90 10.43 -1.74
N LYS A 67 -4.03 10.95 -2.19
CA LYS A 67 -5.07 11.48 -1.29
C LYS A 67 -5.57 10.40 -0.32
N THR A 68 -5.80 9.19 -0.84
CA THR A 68 -6.23 8.06 -0.02
C THR A 68 -5.15 7.67 0.98
N LEU A 69 -3.88 7.67 0.57
CA LEU A 69 -2.77 7.39 1.48
C LEU A 69 -2.69 8.40 2.62
N PHE A 70 -2.88 9.69 2.32
CA PHE A 70 -2.89 10.70 3.38
C PHE A 70 -4.02 10.46 4.37
N ARG A 71 -5.20 10.08 3.88
CA ARG A 71 -6.35 9.79 4.76
C ARG A 71 -6.07 8.58 5.64
N ILE A 72 -5.54 7.51 5.07
CA ILE A 72 -5.19 6.30 5.80
C ILE A 72 -4.14 6.61 6.87
N ALA A 73 -3.10 7.34 6.51
CA ALA A 73 -2.04 7.72 7.43
C ALA A 73 -2.59 8.51 8.61
N GLU A 74 -3.47 9.46 8.34
CA GLU A 74 -4.09 10.27 9.39
C GLU A 74 -4.89 9.40 10.37
N VAL A 75 -5.72 8.50 9.86
CA VAL A 75 -6.52 7.59 10.70
C VAL A 75 -5.62 6.67 11.52
N LEU A 76 -4.54 6.19 10.94
CA LEU A 76 -3.61 5.28 11.61
C LEU A 76 -2.62 5.97 12.54
N GLY A 77 -2.63 7.30 12.58
CA GLY A 77 -1.69 8.05 13.44
C GLY A 77 -0.25 7.95 12.95
N THR A 78 -0.05 7.81 11.67
CA THR A 78 1.28 7.74 11.05
C THR A 78 1.38 8.76 9.92
N THR A 79 2.40 8.65 9.10
CA THR A 79 2.62 9.57 7.97
C THR A 79 2.72 8.78 6.67
N VAL A 80 2.44 9.45 5.55
CA VAL A 80 2.62 8.85 4.24
C VAL A 80 4.09 8.45 4.04
N SER A 81 5.01 9.25 4.57
CA SER A 81 6.44 8.93 4.51
C SER A 81 6.73 7.57 5.15
N LYS A 82 6.14 7.28 6.30
CA LYS A 82 6.33 6.00 6.97
C LYS A 82 5.63 4.86 6.25
N LEU A 83 4.45 5.11 5.68
CA LEU A 83 3.74 4.10 4.90
C LEU A 83 4.46 3.73 3.62
N THR A 84 5.17 4.68 3.02
CA THR A 84 5.89 4.46 1.76
C THR A 84 7.38 4.23 1.95
N ASP A 85 7.86 4.12 3.16
CA ASP A 85 9.24 3.79 3.46
C ASP A 85 9.43 2.30 3.18
N ILE A 86 10.01 2.01 2.03
CA ILE A 86 10.20 0.64 1.53
C ILE A 86 11.67 0.23 1.51
N GLU A 87 12.54 1.06 2.02
CA GLU A 87 13.95 0.71 2.15
C GLU A 87 14.15 -0.21 3.35
N ASP A 88 14.98 -1.21 3.17
CA ASP A 88 15.29 -2.17 4.22
C ASP A 88 16.45 -1.69 5.09
#